data_623d016389c9e42e5f85dd054b4a8cce
#
_entry.id   623d016389c9e42e5f85dd054b4a8cce
#
_cell.length_a   1.000
_cell.length_b   1.000
_cell.length_c   1.000
_cell.angle_alpha   90.00
_cell.angle_beta   90.00
_cell.angle_gamma   90.00
#
_symmetry.space_group_name_H-M   'P 1'
#
loop_
_entity.id
_entity.type
_entity.pdbx_description
1 polymer ?
#
loop_
_entity_poly.entity_id
_entity_poly.type
_entity_poly.pdbx_seq_one_letter_code
_entity_poly.pdbx_strand_id
1 'polypeptide(L)'
;ASFGLLDQSQYEKLKEAGVTRIHNNLETSRSNFPNVCTTHTFDQKLAAIKAAQAAGLTVCSGGIVGMGETPEDQVDMALSLRELGIRSVPVNMLNPIPGTPLGHLAPLTGDQMRRIVAVFRFLLPDAFIRLAGGRGLLPDKGRSCFLSGANAAISGDMLTTSGISTAADLQMLSELGCVL
;
A
#
# COMPACT_ATOMS: atom_id res chain seq x y z
N ALA A 1 8.15 -6.88 -9.34
CA ALA A 1 7.21 -7.68 -10.12
C ALA A 1 6.03 -8.10 -9.24
N SER A 2 4.88 -8.43 -9.83
CA SER A 2 3.65 -8.87 -9.14
C SER A 2 3.15 -10.14 -9.83
N PHE A 3 3.06 -11.25 -9.08
CA PHE A 3 2.76 -12.59 -9.66
C PHE A 3 1.67 -13.35 -8.88
N GLY A 4 0.98 -12.73 -7.95
CA GLY A 4 -0.02 -13.41 -7.12
C GLY A 4 0.60 -14.32 -6.06
N LEU A 5 -0.05 -15.47 -5.82
CA LEU A 5 0.32 -16.40 -4.76
C LEU A 5 1.21 -17.51 -5.34
N LEU A 6 2.52 -17.42 -5.13
CA LEU A 6 3.49 -18.43 -5.54
C LEU A 6 4.09 -19.12 -4.31
N ASP A 7 4.61 -20.33 -4.52
CA ASP A 7 5.42 -21.04 -3.52
C ASP A 7 6.89 -20.61 -3.56
N GLN A 8 7.67 -21.10 -2.60
CA GLN A 8 9.08 -20.71 -2.47
C GLN A 8 9.89 -21.12 -3.72
N SER A 9 9.67 -22.30 -4.27
CA SER A 9 10.44 -22.78 -5.43
C SER A 9 10.20 -21.94 -6.68
N GLN A 10 8.98 -21.44 -6.84
CA GLN A 10 8.61 -20.53 -7.92
C GLN A 10 9.27 -19.15 -7.72
N TYR A 11 9.33 -18.64 -6.48
CA TYR A 11 10.04 -17.39 -6.18
C TYR A 11 11.55 -17.51 -6.35
N GLU A 12 12.15 -18.66 -6.04
CA GLU A 12 13.57 -18.94 -6.29
C GLU A 12 13.90 -18.86 -7.79
N LYS A 13 13.08 -19.45 -8.65
CA LYS A 13 13.23 -19.33 -10.11
C LYS A 13 13.13 -17.88 -10.60
N LEU A 14 12.23 -17.08 -10.01
CA LEU A 14 12.14 -15.66 -10.35
C LEU A 14 13.39 -14.90 -9.93
N LYS A 15 13.96 -15.23 -8.78
CA LYS A 15 15.21 -14.64 -8.32
C LYS A 15 16.38 -15.01 -9.24
N GLU A 16 16.49 -16.27 -9.63
CA GLU A 16 17.49 -16.73 -10.62
C GLU A 16 17.37 -16.00 -11.97
N ALA A 17 16.12 -15.67 -12.37
CA ALA A 17 15.85 -14.87 -13.56
C ALA A 17 16.12 -13.36 -13.38
N GLY A 18 16.66 -12.93 -12.23
CA GLY A 18 17.05 -11.54 -11.96
C GLY A 18 16.00 -10.68 -11.27
N VAL A 19 14.86 -11.24 -10.85
CA VAL A 19 13.89 -10.50 -10.04
C VAL A 19 14.46 -10.29 -8.64
N THR A 20 14.44 -9.04 -8.16
CA THR A 20 14.97 -8.67 -6.84
C THR A 20 13.87 -8.29 -5.84
N ARG A 21 12.70 -7.87 -6.34
CA ARG A 21 11.60 -7.39 -5.50
C ARG A 21 10.24 -7.87 -6.00
N ILE A 22 9.41 -8.33 -5.06
CA ILE A 22 8.02 -8.72 -5.29
C ILE A 22 7.10 -7.69 -4.66
N HIS A 23 6.01 -7.38 -5.35
CA HIS A 23 4.87 -6.66 -4.82
C HIS A 23 3.73 -7.66 -4.56
N ASN A 24 3.31 -7.76 -3.30
CA ASN A 24 2.18 -8.59 -2.88
C ASN A 24 1.53 -7.96 -1.64
N ASN A 25 0.44 -7.23 -1.84
CA ASN A 25 -0.27 -6.55 -0.77
C ASN A 25 -1.01 -7.51 0.14
N LEU A 26 -1.13 -7.16 1.44
CA LEU A 26 -2.12 -7.75 2.35
C LEU A 26 -3.54 -7.31 2.00
N GLU A 27 -3.69 -6.15 1.40
CA GLU A 27 -4.90 -5.42 1.01
C GLU A 27 -5.63 -4.78 2.20
N THR A 28 -5.89 -5.53 3.28
CA THR A 28 -6.58 -5.08 4.48
C THR A 28 -6.15 -5.91 5.70
N SER A 29 -6.85 -5.80 6.84
CA SER A 29 -6.64 -6.66 8.01
C SER A 29 -7.10 -8.10 7.78
N ARG A 30 -6.70 -8.99 8.68
CA ARG A 30 -7.17 -10.39 8.69
C ARG A 30 -8.68 -10.49 8.87
N SER A 31 -9.24 -9.68 9.77
CA SER A 31 -10.67 -9.67 10.09
C SER A 31 -11.53 -9.17 8.92
N ASN A 32 -11.05 -8.13 8.23
CA ASN A 32 -11.78 -7.56 7.11
C ASN A 32 -11.53 -8.29 5.77
N PHE A 33 -10.49 -9.10 5.67
CA PHE A 33 -10.10 -9.74 4.40
C PHE A 33 -11.23 -10.55 3.74
N PRO A 34 -12.06 -11.34 4.47
CA PRO A 34 -13.17 -12.07 3.85
C PRO A 34 -14.24 -11.18 3.23
N ASN A 35 -14.33 -9.91 3.64
CA ASN A 35 -15.29 -8.95 3.09
C ASN A 35 -14.84 -8.38 1.74
N VAL A 36 -13.56 -8.44 1.42
CA VAL A 36 -12.98 -7.85 0.21
C VAL A 36 -12.42 -8.89 -0.78
N CYS A 37 -12.15 -10.11 -0.32
CA CYS A 37 -11.59 -11.16 -1.15
C CYS A 37 -12.22 -12.53 -0.84
N THR A 38 -12.76 -13.17 -1.88
CA THR A 38 -13.39 -14.49 -1.79
C THR A 38 -12.61 -15.59 -2.50
N THR A 39 -11.56 -15.26 -3.24
CA THR A 39 -10.80 -16.20 -4.07
C THR A 39 -9.66 -16.90 -3.32
N HIS A 40 -9.18 -16.29 -2.23
CA HIS A 40 -8.11 -16.80 -1.38
C HIS A 40 -8.20 -16.20 0.02
N THR A 41 -7.41 -16.71 0.95
CA THR A 41 -7.43 -16.29 2.36
C THR A 41 -6.28 -15.35 2.69
N PHE A 42 -6.41 -14.63 3.80
CA PHE A 42 -5.33 -13.82 4.37
C PHE A 42 -4.09 -14.67 4.69
N ASP A 43 -4.28 -15.91 5.18
CA ASP A 43 -3.18 -16.83 5.48
C ASP A 43 -2.41 -17.24 4.22
N GLN A 44 -3.10 -17.43 3.10
CA GLN A 44 -2.45 -17.69 1.82
C GLN A 44 -1.61 -16.48 1.36
N LYS A 45 -2.07 -15.25 1.61
CA LYS A 45 -1.26 -14.04 1.38
C LYS A 45 -0.01 -14.03 2.24
N LEU A 46 -0.15 -14.29 3.55
CA LEU A 46 1.00 -14.36 4.46
C LEU A 46 2.01 -15.43 4.03
N ALA A 47 1.51 -16.62 3.65
CA ALA A 47 2.37 -17.72 3.19
C ALA A 47 3.17 -17.32 1.94
N ALA A 48 2.53 -16.70 0.95
CA ALA A 48 3.20 -16.25 -0.27
C ALA A 48 4.25 -15.14 0.01
N ILE A 49 3.96 -14.19 0.91
CA ILE A 49 4.92 -13.16 1.32
C ILE A 49 6.13 -13.80 2.00
N LYS A 50 5.91 -14.71 2.96
CA LYS A 50 6.99 -15.44 3.64
C LYS A 50 7.80 -16.30 2.68
N ALA A 51 7.16 -16.95 1.72
CA ALA A 51 7.84 -17.74 0.68
C ALA A 51 8.75 -16.88 -0.19
N ALA A 52 8.29 -15.68 -0.59
CA ALA A 52 9.12 -14.73 -1.33
C ALA A 52 10.35 -14.26 -0.50
N GLN A 53 10.15 -13.99 0.79
CA GLN A 53 11.23 -13.61 1.70
C GLN A 53 12.22 -14.77 1.91
N ALA A 54 11.74 -16.01 2.07
CA ALA A 54 12.58 -17.21 2.20
C ALA A 54 13.41 -17.45 0.94
N ALA A 55 12.86 -17.16 -0.24
CA ALA A 55 13.63 -17.17 -1.51
C ALA A 55 14.65 -16.02 -1.62
N GLY A 56 14.73 -15.14 -0.61
CA GLY A 56 15.68 -14.02 -0.57
C GLY A 56 15.28 -12.85 -1.47
N LEU A 57 14.01 -12.69 -1.76
CA LEU A 57 13.44 -11.54 -2.46
C LEU A 57 13.03 -10.46 -1.44
N THR A 58 13.20 -9.19 -1.79
CA THR A 58 12.59 -8.12 -1.02
C THR A 58 11.10 -8.05 -1.33
N VAL A 59 10.27 -7.73 -0.33
CA VAL A 59 8.83 -7.64 -0.52
C VAL A 59 8.34 -6.21 -0.26
N CYS A 60 7.53 -5.72 -1.18
CA CYS A 60 6.71 -4.51 -1.03
C CYS A 60 5.28 -4.99 -0.76
N SER A 61 4.73 -4.63 0.39
CA SER A 61 3.38 -5.03 0.81
C SER A 61 2.72 -3.91 1.58
N GLY A 62 1.46 -3.69 1.33
CA GLY A 62 0.60 -2.71 1.97
C GLY A 62 -0.84 -3.06 1.72
N GLY A 63 -1.68 -2.08 1.51
CA GLY A 63 -3.10 -2.32 1.29
C GLY A 63 -3.85 -1.12 0.72
N ILE A 64 -5.17 -1.27 0.72
CA ILE A 64 -6.11 -0.25 0.30
C ILE A 64 -6.92 0.16 1.54
N VAL A 65 -7.04 1.45 1.78
CA VAL A 65 -7.86 2.02 2.85
C VAL A 65 -9.10 2.67 2.29
N GLY A 66 -10.19 2.65 3.06
CA GLY A 66 -11.49 3.16 2.62
C GLY A 66 -12.41 2.11 1.99
N MET A 67 -12.13 0.80 2.19
CA MET A 67 -12.95 -0.31 1.70
C MET A 67 -14.05 -0.74 2.68
N GLY A 68 -14.33 0.08 3.71
CA GLY A 68 -15.31 -0.23 4.75
C GLY A 68 -14.71 -0.86 6.00
N GLU A 69 -13.40 -0.97 6.07
CA GLU A 69 -12.66 -1.41 7.25
C GLU A 69 -12.76 -0.42 8.41
N THR A 70 -12.60 -0.89 9.63
CA THR A 70 -12.56 -0.06 10.84
C THR A 70 -11.16 0.54 11.07
N PRO A 71 -11.01 1.56 11.96
CA PRO A 71 -9.70 2.04 12.38
C PRO A 71 -8.82 0.94 13.01
N GLU A 72 -9.43 0.00 13.73
CA GLU A 72 -8.76 -1.16 14.32
C GLU A 72 -8.20 -2.07 13.22
N ASP A 73 -8.94 -2.29 12.14
CA ASP A 73 -8.46 -3.04 10.97
C ASP A 73 -7.24 -2.39 10.33
N GLN A 74 -7.20 -1.06 10.25
CA GLN A 74 -6.05 -0.33 9.72
C GLN A 74 -4.81 -0.51 10.60
N VAL A 75 -4.99 -0.49 11.92
CA VAL A 75 -3.92 -0.78 12.91
C VAL A 75 -3.44 -2.23 12.75
N ASP A 76 -4.35 -3.21 12.68
CA ASP A 76 -4.02 -4.63 12.54
C ASP A 76 -3.27 -4.93 11.24
N MET A 77 -3.63 -4.27 10.15
CA MET A 77 -2.88 -4.37 8.90
C MET A 77 -1.45 -3.85 9.09
N ALA A 78 -1.27 -2.69 9.72
CA ALA A 78 0.06 -2.12 9.98
C ALA A 78 0.90 -3.02 10.89
N LEU A 79 0.29 -3.61 11.94
CA LEU A 79 0.97 -4.57 12.83
C LEU A 79 1.38 -5.84 12.09
N SER A 80 0.53 -6.37 11.22
CA SER A 80 0.85 -7.53 10.36
C SER A 80 2.03 -7.24 9.44
N LEU A 81 2.09 -6.05 8.84
CA LEU A 81 3.22 -5.61 8.02
C LEU A 81 4.51 -5.48 8.83
N ARG A 82 4.42 -5.00 10.07
CA ARG A 82 5.55 -4.93 11.01
C ARG A 82 6.08 -6.32 11.38
N GLU A 83 5.20 -7.25 11.72
CA GLU A 83 5.56 -8.63 12.04
C GLU A 83 6.24 -9.35 10.86
N LEU A 84 5.83 -9.05 9.64
CA LEU A 84 6.46 -9.54 8.42
C LEU A 84 7.79 -8.84 8.09
N GLY A 85 8.20 -7.82 8.84
CA GLY A 85 9.41 -7.05 8.57
C GLY A 85 9.35 -6.23 7.26
N ILE A 86 8.15 -5.89 6.81
CA ILE A 86 7.97 -5.13 5.57
C ILE A 86 8.43 -3.68 5.76
N ARG A 87 9.34 -3.24 4.90
CA ARG A 87 9.89 -1.88 4.92
C ARG A 87 9.44 -1.00 3.75
N SER A 88 8.69 -1.54 2.79
CA SER A 88 8.14 -0.79 1.65
C SER A 88 6.64 -0.99 1.63
N VAL A 89 5.90 0.02 2.10
CA VAL A 89 4.47 -0.07 2.40
C VAL A 89 3.69 0.93 1.55
N PRO A 90 3.12 0.48 0.41
CA PRO A 90 2.19 1.30 -0.33
C PRO A 90 0.85 1.41 0.43
N VAL A 91 0.37 2.62 0.58
CA VAL A 91 -0.97 2.93 1.09
C VAL A 91 -1.77 3.49 -0.07
N ASN A 92 -2.73 2.70 -0.52
CA ASN A 92 -3.68 3.10 -1.56
C ASN A 92 -4.97 3.58 -0.90
N MET A 93 -5.59 4.60 -1.46
CA MET A 93 -6.92 5.03 -1.09
C MET A 93 -7.93 4.51 -2.11
N LEU A 94 -9.03 3.91 -1.65
CA LEU A 94 -10.09 3.47 -2.54
C LEU A 94 -10.60 4.64 -3.38
N ASN A 95 -10.69 4.42 -4.69
CA ASN A 95 -11.46 5.26 -5.60
C ASN A 95 -12.77 4.52 -5.92
N PRO A 96 -13.89 4.86 -5.28
CA PRO A 96 -15.15 4.16 -5.49
C PRO A 96 -15.67 4.42 -6.91
N ILE A 97 -15.84 3.35 -7.68
CA ILE A 97 -16.34 3.43 -9.07
C ILE A 97 -17.80 2.96 -9.08
N PRO A 98 -18.76 3.78 -9.52
CA PRO A 98 -20.16 3.38 -9.63
C PRO A 98 -20.34 2.07 -10.41
N GLY A 99 -21.22 1.20 -9.91
CA GLY A 99 -21.48 -0.10 -10.52
C GLY A 99 -20.51 -1.23 -10.09
N THR A 100 -19.48 -0.93 -9.28
CA THR A 100 -18.65 -1.95 -8.64
C THR A 100 -19.16 -2.29 -7.23
N PRO A 101 -18.78 -3.43 -6.64
CA PRO A 101 -19.22 -3.80 -5.28
C PRO A 101 -18.94 -2.74 -4.21
N LEU A 102 -17.84 -2.00 -4.30
CA LEU A 102 -17.46 -0.93 -3.36
C LEU A 102 -17.82 0.48 -3.87
N GLY A 103 -18.49 0.59 -5.01
CA GLY A 103 -18.82 1.87 -5.63
C GLY A 103 -19.83 2.74 -4.86
N HIS A 104 -20.45 2.18 -3.82
CA HIS A 104 -21.39 2.88 -2.93
C HIS A 104 -20.70 3.55 -1.73
N LEU A 105 -19.41 3.26 -1.50
CA LEU A 105 -18.66 3.81 -0.38
C LEU A 105 -18.30 5.27 -0.64
N ALA A 106 -18.27 6.07 0.42
CA ALA A 106 -17.74 7.43 0.34
C ALA A 106 -16.21 7.41 0.30
N PRO A 107 -15.57 8.23 -0.53
CA PRO A 107 -14.11 8.40 -0.48
C PRO A 107 -13.66 8.88 0.90
N LEU A 108 -12.48 8.47 1.33
CA LEU A 108 -11.87 9.00 2.55
C LEU A 108 -11.61 10.52 2.41
N THR A 109 -11.80 11.24 3.50
CA THR A 109 -11.39 12.64 3.58
C THR A 109 -9.87 12.77 3.73
N GLY A 110 -9.33 13.95 3.42
CA GLY A 110 -7.92 14.26 3.64
C GLY A 110 -7.50 14.05 5.10
N ASP A 111 -8.37 14.41 6.05
CA ASP A 111 -8.11 14.22 7.49
C ASP A 111 -8.04 12.73 7.89
N GLN A 112 -8.92 11.91 7.36
CA GLN A 112 -8.87 10.47 7.60
C GLN A 112 -7.58 9.87 7.04
N MET A 113 -7.24 10.20 5.79
CA MET A 113 -6.02 9.69 5.15
C MET A 113 -4.76 10.12 5.89
N ARG A 114 -4.69 11.38 6.33
CA ARG A 114 -3.59 11.91 7.13
C ARG A 114 -3.43 11.18 8.46
N ARG A 115 -4.54 10.86 9.16
CA ARG A 115 -4.51 10.08 10.41
C ARG A 115 -4.00 8.66 10.18
N ILE A 116 -4.46 7.99 9.13
CA ILE A 116 -4.01 6.65 8.76
C ILE A 116 -2.50 6.66 8.53
N VAL A 117 -1.99 7.61 7.75
CA VAL A 117 -0.55 7.74 7.48
C VAL A 117 0.24 7.99 8.76
N ALA A 118 -0.26 8.86 9.67
CA ALA A 118 0.39 9.11 10.95
C ALA A 118 0.45 7.84 11.82
N VAL A 119 -0.66 7.09 11.93
CA VAL A 119 -0.70 5.81 12.65
C VAL A 119 0.30 4.82 12.07
N PHE A 120 0.32 4.68 10.74
CA PHE A 120 1.28 3.81 10.07
C PHE A 120 2.73 4.22 10.36
N ARG A 121 3.03 5.53 10.40
CA ARG A 121 4.38 6.00 10.74
C ARG A 121 4.77 5.63 12.18
N PHE A 122 3.86 5.75 13.15
CA PHE A 122 4.13 5.34 14.52
C PHE A 122 4.37 3.82 14.65
N LEU A 123 3.58 3.01 13.92
CA LEU A 123 3.69 1.55 13.98
C LEU A 123 4.87 1.01 13.14
N LEU A 124 5.28 1.74 12.11
CA LEU A 124 6.28 1.34 11.11
C LEU A 124 7.34 2.46 10.97
N PRO A 125 8.11 2.78 12.03
CA PRO A 125 9.00 3.93 12.06
C PRO A 125 10.08 3.91 10.97
N ASP A 126 10.56 2.72 10.60
CA ASP A 126 11.63 2.53 9.62
C ASP A 126 11.15 2.23 8.19
N ALA A 127 9.84 2.23 7.95
CA ALA A 127 9.30 1.88 6.64
C ALA A 127 9.24 3.08 5.69
N PHE A 128 9.33 2.79 4.40
CA PHE A 128 8.90 3.70 3.35
C PHE A 128 7.38 3.61 3.23
N ILE A 129 6.67 4.54 3.86
CA ILE A 129 5.22 4.70 3.73
C ILE A 129 4.96 5.48 2.45
N ARG A 130 4.49 4.75 1.46
CA ARG A 130 4.37 5.24 0.09
C ARG A 130 2.92 5.56 -0.24
N LEU A 131 2.63 6.83 -0.54
CA LEU A 131 1.34 7.21 -1.10
C LEU A 131 1.24 6.67 -2.53
N ALA A 132 0.17 5.95 -2.82
CA ALA A 132 -0.01 5.23 -4.08
C ALA A 132 -1.37 5.56 -4.72
N GLY A 133 -2.15 4.56 -5.15
CA GLY A 133 -3.44 4.75 -5.80
C GLY A 133 -4.41 5.59 -4.99
N GLY A 134 -5.27 6.35 -5.66
CA GLY A 134 -6.29 7.22 -5.04
C GLY A 134 -5.78 8.56 -4.52
N ARG A 135 -4.46 8.78 -4.41
CA ARG A 135 -3.88 10.04 -3.92
C ARG A 135 -4.39 11.28 -4.68
N GLY A 136 -4.67 11.12 -5.96
CA GLY A 136 -5.21 12.18 -6.82
C GLY A 136 -6.58 12.71 -6.38
N LEU A 137 -7.35 11.95 -5.58
CA LEU A 137 -8.65 12.36 -5.04
C LEU A 137 -8.49 13.36 -3.88
N LEU A 138 -7.32 13.42 -3.25
CA LEU A 138 -7.06 14.38 -2.17
C LEU A 138 -6.92 15.79 -2.74
N PRO A 139 -7.59 16.81 -2.14
CA PRO A 139 -7.52 18.19 -2.62
C PRO A 139 -6.09 18.74 -2.71
N ASP A 140 -5.24 18.36 -1.74
CA ASP A 140 -3.84 18.78 -1.63
C ASP A 140 -2.85 17.79 -2.26
N LYS A 141 -3.35 16.81 -3.04
CA LYS A 141 -2.54 15.76 -3.68
C LYS A 141 -1.64 14.98 -2.72
N GLY A 142 -2.03 14.91 -1.45
CA GLY A 142 -1.32 14.20 -0.40
C GLY A 142 -0.24 15.01 0.31
N ARG A 143 -0.15 16.34 0.10
CA ARG A 143 0.81 17.22 0.80
C ARG A 143 0.74 17.05 2.33
N SER A 144 -0.46 17.05 2.91
CA SER A 144 -0.66 16.86 4.35
C SER A 144 -0.26 15.46 4.83
N CYS A 145 -0.35 14.44 3.98
CA CYS A 145 0.11 13.10 4.31
C CYS A 145 1.64 13.03 4.43
N PHE A 146 2.40 13.75 3.59
CA PHE A 146 3.86 13.88 3.77
C PHE A 146 4.20 14.55 5.09
N LEU A 147 3.49 15.60 5.48
CA LEU A 147 3.67 16.26 6.79
C LEU A 147 3.26 15.35 7.97
N SER A 148 2.50 14.28 7.71
CA SER A 148 2.03 13.34 8.71
C SER A 148 2.81 12.03 8.75
N GLY A 149 3.89 11.91 7.96
CA GLY A 149 4.80 10.76 8.04
C GLY A 149 4.94 9.91 6.78
N ALA A 150 4.23 10.19 5.69
CA ALA A 150 4.59 9.59 4.41
C ALA A 150 5.98 10.09 3.99
N ASN A 151 6.78 9.22 3.38
CA ASN A 151 8.14 9.55 2.93
C ASN A 151 8.46 8.97 1.54
N ALA A 152 7.45 8.55 0.82
CA ALA A 152 7.55 8.08 -0.55
C ALA A 152 6.21 8.29 -1.28
N ALA A 153 6.23 8.29 -2.60
CA ALA A 153 5.03 8.27 -3.43
C ALA A 153 5.26 7.47 -4.73
N ILE A 154 4.17 7.02 -5.32
CA ILE A 154 4.14 6.62 -6.73
C ILE A 154 3.73 7.86 -7.52
N SER A 155 4.53 8.22 -8.50
CA SER A 155 4.35 9.39 -9.36
C SER A 155 4.15 8.98 -10.81
N GLY A 156 3.52 9.83 -11.60
CA GLY A 156 3.14 9.53 -12.98
C GLY A 156 1.84 8.74 -13.10
N ASP A 157 1.47 8.40 -14.33
CA ASP A 157 0.26 7.65 -14.61
C ASP A 157 0.36 6.21 -14.10
N MET A 158 -0.78 5.70 -13.64
CA MET A 158 -0.96 4.32 -13.22
C MET A 158 -1.66 3.53 -14.35
N LEU A 159 -1.66 2.19 -14.26
CA LEU A 159 -2.20 1.32 -15.32
C LEU A 159 -3.65 1.67 -15.73
N THR A 160 -4.46 2.15 -14.79
CA THR A 160 -5.90 2.36 -14.98
C THR A 160 -6.37 3.78 -14.68
N THR A 161 -5.51 4.64 -14.16
CA THR A 161 -5.88 6.02 -13.77
C THR A 161 -4.75 7.00 -14.02
N SER A 162 -5.10 8.22 -14.39
CA SER A 162 -4.15 9.32 -14.43
C SER A 162 -3.58 9.60 -13.06
N GLY A 163 -2.29 9.75 -12.98
CA GLY A 163 -1.56 10.07 -11.75
C GLY A 163 -1.19 11.54 -11.65
N ILE A 164 -0.38 11.85 -10.64
CA ILE A 164 0.22 13.18 -10.48
C ILE A 164 1.56 13.16 -11.21
N SER A 165 1.81 14.17 -12.04
CA SER A 165 3.06 14.24 -12.80
C SER A 165 4.28 14.31 -11.85
N THR A 166 5.38 13.71 -12.27
CA THR A 166 6.64 13.75 -11.52
C THR A 166 7.11 15.18 -11.25
N ALA A 167 6.91 16.09 -12.20
CA ALA A 167 7.27 17.51 -12.02
C ALA A 167 6.46 18.16 -10.88
N ALA A 168 5.15 17.90 -10.82
CA ALA A 168 4.30 18.42 -9.74
C ALA A 168 4.65 17.83 -8.37
N ASP A 169 5.00 16.54 -8.32
CA ASP A 169 5.46 15.90 -7.08
C ASP A 169 6.80 16.47 -6.61
N LEU A 170 7.77 16.62 -7.50
CA LEU A 170 9.07 17.20 -7.19
C LEU A 170 8.93 18.64 -6.67
N GLN A 171 8.08 19.44 -7.32
CA GLN A 171 7.79 20.80 -6.85
C GLN A 171 7.19 20.80 -5.44
N MET A 172 6.15 20.00 -5.19
CA MET A 172 5.50 19.90 -3.89
C MET A 172 6.48 19.46 -2.80
N LEU A 173 7.31 18.45 -3.06
CA LEU A 173 8.30 17.94 -2.10
C LEU A 173 9.40 18.96 -1.83
N SER A 174 9.85 19.71 -2.83
CA SER A 174 10.78 20.83 -2.67
C SER A 174 10.20 21.94 -1.78
N GLU A 175 8.93 22.32 -2.00
CA GLU A 175 8.22 23.29 -1.16
C GLU A 175 8.06 22.83 0.30
N LEU A 176 8.03 21.52 0.54
CA LEU A 176 8.01 20.91 1.87
C LEU A 176 9.40 20.83 2.52
N GLY A 177 10.45 21.22 1.80
CA GLY A 177 11.84 21.14 2.29
C GLY A 177 12.38 19.71 2.30
N CYS A 178 11.78 18.78 1.53
CA CYS A 178 12.26 17.41 1.42
C CYS A 178 13.54 17.38 0.57
N VAL A 179 14.54 16.62 1.03
CA VAL A 179 15.72 16.26 0.25
C VAL A 179 15.40 14.95 -0.49
N LEU A 180 15.58 14.93 -1.81
CA LEU A 180 15.26 13.81 -2.70
C LEU A 180 16.52 13.04 -3.08
#